data_ed4be79bfb8cf6ebffe765cbdf9f0841
#
_entry.id   ed4be79bfb8cf6ebffe765cbdf9f0841
#
_cell.length_a   1.000
_cell.length_b   1.000
_cell.length_c   1.000
_cell.angle_alpha   90.00
_cell.angle_beta   90.00
_cell.angle_gamma   90.00
#
_symmetry.space_group_name_H-M   'P 1'
#
loop_
_entity.id
_entity.type
_entity.pdbx_description
1 polymer ?
#
loop_
_entity_poly.entity_id
_entity_poly.type
_entity_poly.pdbx_seq_one_letter_code
_entity_poly.pdbx_strand_id
1 'polypeptide(L)'
;SIAHSEKGWTDKVIGHFWIEDFERKTRSKANGRSRMLLVDGHNSHYTRDFLDYARDHNIHVLCYPAHATHIYQGLDVVVFGPLKEYWSQELDTFQSQTRQKITKANFISVYLQAHRRALTPEVIHTAFRVTGVWPFNPNVITSDKMAPSLETSAVGHLPIPQPSPIQALVSVMGTCIR
;
A
#
# COMPACT_ATOMS: atom_id res chain seq x y z
N SER A 1 15.74 -2.08 0.27
CA SER A 1 15.90 -3.21 1.18
C SER A 1 15.20 -4.44 0.63
N ILE A 2 15.70 -5.62 0.89
CA ILE A 2 15.13 -6.91 0.46
C ILE A 2 14.91 -7.73 1.72
N ALA A 3 13.73 -8.31 1.84
CA ALA A 3 13.39 -9.24 2.91
C ALA A 3 12.77 -10.50 2.31
N HIS A 4 12.79 -11.59 3.06
CA HIS A 4 12.14 -12.83 2.69
C HIS A 4 11.54 -13.50 3.93
N SER A 5 10.45 -14.23 3.73
CA SER A 5 9.85 -15.11 4.74
C SER A 5 9.80 -16.54 4.21
N GLU A 6 9.65 -17.50 5.10
CA GLU A 6 9.53 -18.91 4.72
C GLU A 6 8.34 -19.16 3.78
N LYS A 7 7.23 -18.44 4.00
CA LYS A 7 6.00 -18.56 3.21
C LYS A 7 5.96 -17.67 1.98
N GLY A 8 6.97 -16.80 1.77
CA GLY A 8 7.02 -15.84 0.66
C GLY A 8 6.07 -14.64 0.78
N TRP A 9 5.35 -14.49 1.89
CA TRP A 9 4.45 -13.39 2.16
C TRP A 9 5.04 -12.44 3.20
N THR A 10 4.67 -11.15 3.13
CA THR A 10 5.01 -10.18 4.17
C THR A 10 4.32 -10.55 5.48
N ASP A 11 5.09 -10.73 6.53
CA ASP A 11 4.61 -11.00 7.89
C ASP A 11 4.83 -9.78 8.80
N LYS A 12 4.45 -9.94 10.08
CA LYS A 12 4.58 -8.87 11.07
C LYS A 12 6.02 -8.37 11.26
N VAL A 13 7.00 -9.27 11.16
CA VAL A 13 8.42 -8.95 11.35
C VAL A 13 8.93 -8.12 10.17
N ILE A 14 8.63 -8.59 8.95
CA ILE A 14 8.98 -7.85 7.72
C ILE A 14 8.26 -6.50 7.70
N GLY A 15 6.99 -6.44 8.13
CA GLY A 15 6.23 -5.19 8.22
C GLY A 15 6.91 -4.18 9.14
N HIS A 16 7.39 -4.63 10.31
CA HIS A 16 8.10 -3.75 11.24
C HIS A 16 9.43 -3.24 10.67
N PHE A 17 10.27 -4.09 10.11
CA PHE A 17 11.50 -3.65 9.43
C PHE A 17 11.21 -2.69 8.26
N TRP A 18 10.09 -2.89 7.57
CA TRP A 18 9.71 -2.02 6.48
C TRP A 18 9.37 -0.61 6.94
N ILE A 19 8.62 -0.45 8.04
CA ILE A 19 8.28 0.89 8.57
C ILE A 19 9.52 1.62 9.11
N GLU A 20 10.47 0.91 9.72
CA GLU A 20 11.75 1.47 10.13
C GLU A 20 12.56 1.97 8.92
N ASP A 21 12.64 1.17 7.85
CA ASP A 21 13.33 1.55 6.61
C ASP A 21 12.66 2.73 5.91
N PHE A 22 11.32 2.75 5.90
CA PHE A 22 10.54 3.88 5.40
C PHE A 22 10.84 5.17 6.18
N GLU A 23 10.82 5.10 7.50
CA GLU A 23 11.14 6.22 8.38
C GLU A 23 12.54 6.75 8.08
N ARG A 24 13.55 5.89 8.11
CA ARG A 24 14.95 6.23 7.86
C ARG A 24 15.16 6.92 6.51
N LYS A 25 14.48 6.46 5.46
CA LYS A 25 14.60 7.00 4.09
C LYS A 25 13.83 8.29 3.86
N THR A 26 12.83 8.58 4.66
CA THR A 26 11.93 9.72 4.43
C THR A 26 12.06 10.82 5.47
N ARG A 27 12.69 10.58 6.61
CA ARG A 27 12.88 11.54 7.71
C ARG A 27 13.46 12.88 7.24
N SER A 28 14.55 12.83 6.51
CA SER A 28 15.22 14.05 6.03
C SER A 28 14.35 14.85 5.07
N LYS A 29 13.60 14.18 4.20
CA LYS A 29 12.67 14.82 3.26
C LYS A 29 11.47 15.44 3.97
N ALA A 30 11.01 14.83 5.03
CA ALA A 30 9.90 15.34 5.83
C ALA A 30 10.29 16.62 6.61
N ASN A 31 11.56 16.78 6.94
CA ASN A 31 12.08 17.95 7.65
C ASN A 31 11.23 18.32 8.89
N GLY A 32 11.01 17.34 9.76
CA GLY A 32 10.20 17.49 10.98
C GLY A 32 8.67 17.47 10.79
N ARG A 33 8.18 17.48 9.54
CA ARG A 33 6.74 17.40 9.26
C ARG A 33 6.23 15.97 9.34
N SER A 34 4.94 15.82 9.62
CA SER A 34 4.25 14.53 9.56
C SER A 34 4.27 13.95 8.14
N ARG A 35 4.29 12.62 8.07
CA ARG A 35 4.17 11.86 6.83
C ARG A 35 2.87 11.08 6.85
N MET A 36 2.25 10.92 5.70
CA MET A 36 1.08 10.08 5.53
C MET A 36 1.46 8.83 4.74
N LEU A 37 1.09 7.67 5.28
CA LEU A 37 1.27 6.38 4.64
C LEU A 37 -0.10 5.78 4.35
N LEU A 38 -0.37 5.55 3.08
CA LEU A 38 -1.60 4.91 2.62
C LEU A 38 -1.31 3.44 2.35
N VAL A 39 -2.05 2.56 3.00
CA VAL A 39 -1.85 1.10 2.94
C VAL A 39 -3.16 0.37 2.64
N ASP A 40 -3.04 -0.82 2.08
CA ASP A 40 -4.15 -1.75 1.95
C ASP A 40 -4.48 -2.42 3.30
N GLY A 41 -5.54 -3.24 3.31
CA GLY A 41 -5.97 -3.96 4.51
C GLY A 41 -5.11 -5.16 4.91
N HIS A 42 -3.87 -5.28 4.43
CA HIS A 42 -3.02 -6.42 4.76
C HIS A 42 -2.54 -6.38 6.22
N ASN A 43 -2.67 -7.51 6.92
CA ASN A 43 -2.42 -7.60 8.37
C ASN A 43 -1.01 -7.17 8.80
N SER A 44 0.01 -7.25 7.94
CA SER A 44 1.37 -6.82 8.27
C SER A 44 1.50 -5.32 8.56
N HIS A 45 0.55 -4.51 8.06
CA HIS A 45 0.52 -3.05 8.23
C HIS A 45 -0.27 -2.59 9.45
N TYR A 46 -0.87 -3.53 10.21
CA TYR A 46 -1.75 -3.24 11.35
C TYR A 46 -1.33 -3.92 12.64
N THR A 47 -0.11 -4.41 12.70
CA THR A 47 0.41 -4.91 13.97
C THR A 47 0.60 -3.74 14.93
N ARG A 48 0.43 -3.99 16.23
CA ARG A 48 0.63 -2.98 17.26
C ARG A 48 2.00 -2.32 17.13
N ASP A 49 3.04 -3.13 17.00
CA ASP A 49 4.43 -2.65 16.89
C ASP A 49 4.63 -1.74 15.68
N PHE A 50 4.01 -2.06 14.54
CA PHE A 50 4.05 -1.23 13.33
C PHE A 50 3.39 0.13 13.56
N LEU A 51 2.18 0.14 14.15
CA LEU A 51 1.41 1.36 14.37
C LEU A 51 2.01 2.25 15.48
N ASP A 52 2.52 1.64 16.55
CA ASP A 52 3.20 2.35 17.62
C ASP A 52 4.47 3.02 17.09
N TYR A 53 5.30 2.29 16.34
CA TYR A 53 6.49 2.85 15.69
C TYR A 53 6.13 4.01 14.74
N ALA A 54 5.11 3.84 13.91
CA ALA A 54 4.66 4.89 12.99
C ALA A 54 4.25 6.17 13.74
N ARG A 55 3.44 6.02 14.81
CA ARG A 55 2.98 7.14 15.63
C ARG A 55 4.14 7.88 16.28
N ASP A 56 5.10 7.15 16.87
CA ASP A 56 6.25 7.72 17.58
C ASP A 56 7.19 8.50 16.64
N HIS A 57 7.08 8.23 15.32
CA HIS A 57 7.87 8.90 14.30
C HIS A 57 7.07 9.85 13.40
N ASN A 58 5.90 10.34 13.86
CA ASN A 58 5.03 11.24 13.10
C ASN A 58 4.63 10.70 11.70
N ILE A 59 4.32 9.41 11.62
CA ILE A 59 3.80 8.77 10.43
C ILE A 59 2.34 8.40 10.66
N HIS A 60 1.42 9.04 9.94
CA HIS A 60 0.00 8.72 9.97
C HIS A 60 -0.29 7.58 8.99
N VAL A 61 -0.72 6.45 9.50
CA VAL A 61 -1.10 5.29 8.69
C VAL A 61 -2.60 5.33 8.43
N LEU A 62 -2.98 5.39 7.16
CA LEU A 62 -4.38 5.36 6.72
C LEU A 62 -4.62 4.16 5.83
N CYS A 63 -5.71 3.45 6.09
CA CYS A 63 -6.12 2.30 5.30
C CYS A 63 -7.10 2.68 4.20
N TYR A 64 -6.92 2.10 3.03
CA TYR A 64 -7.95 2.16 2.01
C TYR A 64 -9.20 1.38 2.46
N PRO A 65 -10.40 1.80 2.01
CA PRO A 65 -11.60 1.00 2.22
C PRO A 65 -11.43 -0.43 1.67
N ALA A 66 -12.09 -1.39 2.30
CA ALA A 66 -12.08 -2.77 1.83
C ALA A 66 -12.57 -2.85 0.37
N HIS A 67 -11.96 -3.73 -0.42
CA HIS A 67 -12.27 -3.95 -1.84
C HIS A 67 -12.14 -2.71 -2.75
N ALA A 68 -11.43 -1.67 -2.32
CA ALA A 68 -11.32 -0.42 -3.06
C ALA A 68 -9.89 -0.11 -3.55
N THR A 69 -8.93 -1.03 -3.44
CA THR A 69 -7.54 -0.84 -3.85
C THR A 69 -7.43 -0.53 -5.35
N HIS A 70 -8.27 -1.17 -6.18
CA HIS A 70 -8.33 -0.93 -7.63
C HIS A 70 -8.74 0.49 -8.02
N ILE A 71 -9.21 1.31 -7.07
CA ILE A 71 -9.63 2.69 -7.28
C ILE A 71 -8.70 3.66 -6.57
N TYR A 72 -8.38 3.38 -5.31
CA TYR A 72 -7.69 4.31 -4.43
C TYR A 72 -6.19 4.06 -4.34
N GLN A 73 -5.72 2.84 -4.61
CA GLN A 73 -4.31 2.51 -4.52
C GLN A 73 -3.60 2.83 -5.84
N GLY A 74 -2.85 3.92 -5.88
CA GLY A 74 -2.19 4.39 -7.10
C GLY A 74 -1.23 3.38 -7.72
N LEU A 75 -0.67 2.48 -6.93
CA LEU A 75 0.17 1.37 -7.40
C LEU A 75 -0.63 0.41 -8.29
N ASP A 76 -1.84 0.03 -7.87
CA ASP A 76 -2.72 -0.86 -8.64
C ASP A 76 -3.28 -0.17 -9.88
N VAL A 77 -3.65 1.11 -9.75
CA VAL A 77 -4.32 1.86 -10.82
C VAL A 77 -3.36 2.23 -11.95
N VAL A 78 -2.10 2.56 -11.64
CA VAL A 78 -1.19 3.19 -12.62
C VAL A 78 0.12 2.42 -12.81
N VAL A 79 0.67 1.82 -11.74
CA VAL A 79 2.07 1.36 -11.74
C VAL A 79 2.20 -0.11 -12.13
N PHE A 80 1.40 -0.98 -11.53
CA PHE A 80 1.60 -2.43 -11.67
C PHE A 80 1.28 -2.97 -13.05
N GLY A 81 0.40 -2.34 -13.82
CA GLY A 81 0.15 -2.69 -15.21
C GLY A 81 1.43 -2.55 -16.06
N PRO A 82 1.95 -1.33 -16.23
CA PRO A 82 3.20 -1.09 -16.95
C PRO A 82 4.40 -1.85 -16.38
N LEU A 83 4.49 -2.01 -15.04
CA LEU A 83 5.57 -2.77 -14.42
C LEU A 83 5.59 -4.23 -14.87
N LYS A 84 4.42 -4.87 -14.95
CA LYS A 84 4.30 -6.26 -15.45
C LYS A 84 4.72 -6.38 -16.91
N GLU A 85 4.35 -5.40 -17.74
CA GLU A 85 4.74 -5.36 -19.15
C GLU A 85 6.26 -5.20 -19.29
N TYR A 86 6.86 -4.22 -18.60
CA TYR A 86 8.31 -4.02 -18.62
C TYR A 86 9.06 -5.23 -18.05
N TRP A 87 8.52 -5.86 -17.01
CA TRP A 87 9.10 -7.09 -16.48
C TRP A 87 9.14 -8.19 -17.52
N SER A 88 8.07 -8.42 -18.28
CA SER A 88 8.06 -9.41 -19.36
C SER A 88 9.10 -9.10 -20.43
N GLN A 89 9.22 -7.84 -20.85
CA GLN A 89 10.21 -7.41 -21.83
C GLN A 89 11.66 -7.61 -21.34
N GLU A 90 11.96 -7.24 -20.09
CA GLU A 90 13.29 -7.42 -19.51
C GLU A 90 13.62 -8.91 -19.31
N LEU A 91 12.62 -9.73 -18.96
CA LEU A 91 12.76 -11.17 -18.84
C LEU A 91 13.13 -11.80 -20.20
N ASP A 92 12.39 -11.47 -21.26
CA ASP A 92 12.64 -11.97 -22.61
C ASP A 92 14.03 -11.53 -23.12
N THR A 93 14.40 -10.27 -22.87
CA THR A 93 15.72 -9.74 -23.20
C THR A 93 16.82 -10.49 -22.48
N PHE A 94 16.69 -10.68 -21.18
CA PHE A 94 17.67 -11.40 -20.38
C PHE A 94 17.83 -12.85 -20.86
N GLN A 95 16.72 -13.56 -21.09
CA GLN A 95 16.74 -14.97 -21.52
C GLN A 95 17.32 -15.12 -22.93
N SER A 96 16.97 -14.23 -23.86
CA SER A 96 17.50 -14.28 -25.23
C SER A 96 19.02 -14.00 -25.28
N GLN A 97 19.49 -13.05 -24.49
CA GLN A 97 20.91 -12.66 -24.47
C GLN A 97 21.79 -13.66 -23.71
N THR A 98 21.32 -14.16 -22.57
CA THR A 98 22.14 -14.99 -21.67
C THR A 98 21.86 -16.49 -21.80
N ARG A 99 20.73 -16.87 -22.40
CA ARG A 99 20.19 -18.23 -22.41
C ARG A 99 19.99 -18.83 -21.01
N GLN A 100 19.88 -17.98 -19.98
CA GLN A 100 19.70 -18.36 -18.60
C GLN A 100 18.25 -18.11 -18.16
N LYS A 101 17.76 -18.93 -17.21
CA LYS A 101 16.50 -18.71 -16.51
C LYS A 101 16.69 -17.72 -15.36
N ILE A 102 15.60 -17.05 -14.99
CA ILE A 102 15.59 -16.24 -13.76
C ILE A 102 15.74 -17.16 -12.54
N THR A 103 16.61 -16.74 -11.66
CA THR A 103 16.92 -17.36 -10.36
C THR A 103 16.90 -16.29 -9.28
N LYS A 104 16.93 -16.70 -8.00
CA LYS A 104 17.05 -15.73 -6.89
C LYS A 104 18.29 -14.84 -6.98
N ALA A 105 19.35 -15.34 -7.59
CA ALA A 105 20.63 -14.62 -7.71
C ALA A 105 20.57 -13.47 -8.75
N ASN A 106 19.86 -13.68 -9.86
CA ASN A 106 19.80 -12.70 -10.95
C ASN A 106 18.47 -11.91 -11.01
N PHE A 107 17.45 -12.31 -10.23
CA PHE A 107 16.14 -11.67 -10.22
C PHE A 107 16.23 -10.15 -10.02
N ILE A 108 16.96 -9.71 -9.01
CA ILE A 108 16.99 -8.29 -8.63
C ILE A 108 17.59 -7.42 -9.74
N SER A 109 18.64 -7.87 -10.41
CA SER A 109 19.27 -7.11 -11.49
C SER A 109 18.32 -6.91 -12.68
N VAL A 110 17.56 -7.91 -13.05
CA VAL A 110 16.57 -7.84 -14.15
C VAL A 110 15.35 -7.03 -13.70
N TYR A 111 14.82 -7.28 -12.50
CA TYR A 111 13.68 -6.55 -11.97
C TYR A 111 13.92 -5.05 -11.85
N LEU A 112 15.11 -4.63 -11.44
CA LEU A 112 15.45 -3.21 -11.32
C LEU A 112 15.35 -2.45 -12.64
N GLN A 113 15.57 -3.09 -13.78
CA GLN A 113 15.41 -2.43 -15.09
C GLN A 113 13.92 -2.14 -15.33
N ALA A 114 13.05 -3.13 -15.15
CA ALA A 114 11.61 -2.95 -15.25
C ALA A 114 11.08 -1.91 -14.25
N HIS A 115 11.55 -1.99 -13.00
CA HIS A 115 11.16 -1.07 -11.94
C HIS A 115 11.51 0.38 -12.27
N ARG A 116 12.71 0.66 -12.78
CA ARG A 116 13.14 2.02 -13.15
C ARG A 116 12.32 2.59 -14.30
N ARG A 117 11.90 1.75 -15.24
CA ARG A 117 11.04 2.15 -16.35
C ARG A 117 9.61 2.43 -15.91
N ALA A 118 9.10 1.69 -14.93
CA ALA A 118 7.73 1.81 -14.44
C ALA A 118 7.55 2.94 -13.41
N LEU A 119 8.52 3.15 -12.50
CA LEU A 119 8.39 4.10 -11.39
C LEU A 119 9.18 5.39 -11.68
N THR A 120 8.77 6.12 -12.71
CA THR A 120 9.27 7.46 -12.98
C THR A 120 8.55 8.49 -12.10
N PRO A 121 9.13 9.68 -11.86
CA PRO A 121 8.46 10.77 -11.15
C PRO A 121 7.07 11.09 -11.73
N GLU A 122 6.93 11.10 -13.04
CA GLU A 122 5.68 11.39 -13.77
C GLU A 122 4.61 10.34 -13.48
N VAL A 123 4.98 9.07 -13.47
CA VAL A 123 4.09 7.95 -13.14
C VAL A 123 3.64 8.04 -11.69
N ILE A 124 4.56 8.33 -10.77
CA ILE A 124 4.25 8.52 -9.35
C ILE A 124 3.28 9.70 -9.16
N HIS A 125 3.55 10.86 -9.74
CA HIS A 125 2.63 12.00 -9.69
C HIS A 125 1.26 11.67 -10.28
N THR A 126 1.23 10.94 -11.39
CA THR A 126 -0.02 10.52 -12.02
C THR A 126 -0.80 9.57 -11.10
N ALA A 127 -0.14 8.61 -10.44
CA ALA A 127 -0.78 7.69 -9.51
C ALA A 127 -1.50 8.43 -8.37
N PHE A 128 -0.87 9.42 -7.77
CA PHE A 128 -1.49 10.25 -6.73
C PHE A 128 -2.63 11.13 -7.26
N ARG A 129 -2.47 11.68 -8.47
CA ARG A 129 -3.48 12.56 -9.09
C ARG A 129 -4.75 11.81 -9.47
N VAL A 130 -4.63 10.65 -10.13
CA VAL A 130 -5.80 9.92 -10.63
C VAL A 130 -6.59 9.21 -9.53
N THR A 131 -5.97 9.02 -8.37
CA THR A 131 -6.64 8.51 -7.17
C THR A 131 -7.17 9.65 -6.29
N GLY A 132 -6.95 10.90 -6.65
CA GLY A 132 -7.43 12.06 -5.92
C GLY A 132 -6.71 12.33 -4.59
N VAL A 133 -5.62 11.63 -4.32
CA VAL A 133 -4.86 11.76 -3.07
C VAL A 133 -4.03 13.05 -3.07
N TRP A 134 -3.35 13.33 -4.18
CA TRP A 134 -2.56 14.55 -4.31
C TRP A 134 -2.47 15.05 -5.75
N PRO A 135 -2.87 16.32 -6.03
CA PRO A 135 -3.61 17.21 -5.12
C PRO A 135 -4.92 16.58 -4.69
N PHE A 136 -5.39 16.87 -3.47
CA PHE A 136 -6.63 16.29 -2.97
C PHE A 136 -7.82 16.70 -3.86
N ASN A 137 -8.49 15.70 -4.40
CA ASN A 137 -9.67 15.89 -5.25
C ASN A 137 -10.65 14.72 -5.09
N PRO A 138 -11.72 14.88 -4.29
CA PRO A 138 -12.70 13.81 -4.08
C PRO A 138 -13.51 13.49 -5.34
N ASN A 139 -13.58 14.40 -6.31
CA ASN A 139 -14.42 14.24 -7.50
C ASN A 139 -13.81 13.33 -8.59
N VAL A 140 -12.56 12.88 -8.44
CA VAL A 140 -11.97 11.92 -9.39
C VAL A 140 -12.54 10.51 -9.22
N ILE A 141 -13.13 10.20 -8.07
CA ILE A 141 -13.79 8.94 -7.79
C ILE A 141 -15.28 9.11 -8.01
N THR A 142 -15.75 8.63 -9.14
CA THR A 142 -17.17 8.66 -9.51
C THR A 142 -17.88 7.37 -9.07
N SER A 143 -19.21 7.42 -8.99
CA SER A 143 -20.05 6.23 -8.70
C SER A 143 -19.80 5.08 -9.66
N ASP A 144 -19.54 5.36 -10.94
CA ASP A 144 -19.26 4.34 -11.95
C ASP A 144 -17.96 3.58 -11.66
N LYS A 145 -16.95 4.27 -11.17
CA LYS A 145 -15.69 3.62 -10.74
C LYS A 145 -15.90 2.72 -9.51
N MET A 146 -16.88 3.03 -8.68
CA MET A 146 -17.23 2.23 -7.49
C MET A 146 -18.11 1.03 -7.80
N ALA A 147 -18.77 0.98 -8.96
CA ALA A 147 -19.72 -0.06 -9.32
C ALA A 147 -19.16 -1.50 -9.17
N PRO A 148 -17.93 -1.84 -9.61
CA PRO A 148 -17.37 -3.19 -9.42
C PRO A 148 -17.24 -3.59 -7.94
N SER A 149 -17.00 -2.64 -7.05
CA SER A 149 -16.92 -2.89 -5.61
C SER A 149 -18.27 -3.16 -4.98
N LEU A 150 -19.34 -2.61 -5.54
CA LEU A 150 -20.71 -2.83 -5.06
C LEU A 150 -21.17 -4.25 -5.36
N GLU A 151 -20.81 -4.82 -6.50
CA GLU A 151 -21.15 -6.20 -6.87
C GLU A 151 -20.42 -7.24 -6.03
N THR A 152 -19.18 -6.96 -5.65
CA THR A 152 -18.35 -7.84 -4.80
C THR A 152 -18.57 -7.63 -3.31
N SER A 153 -19.11 -6.50 -2.93
CA SER A 153 -19.57 -6.22 -1.57
C SER A 153 -20.93 -6.89 -1.38
N ALA A 154 -20.96 -8.22 -1.29
CA ALA A 154 -22.06 -8.86 -0.60
C ALA A 154 -22.22 -8.13 0.73
N VAL A 155 -23.46 -7.71 1.04
CA VAL A 155 -23.79 -7.11 2.33
C VAL A 155 -23.39 -8.13 3.39
N GLY A 156 -22.13 -8.08 3.79
CA GLY A 156 -21.61 -8.87 4.89
C GLY A 156 -22.30 -8.30 6.12
N HIS A 157 -23.43 -8.86 6.46
CA HIS A 157 -23.93 -8.73 7.80
C HIS A 157 -22.87 -9.35 8.71
N LEU A 158 -21.99 -8.50 9.24
CA LEU A 158 -21.26 -8.90 10.43
C LEU A 158 -22.34 -9.31 11.44
N PRO A 159 -22.24 -10.52 12.00
CA PRO A 159 -23.28 -11.02 12.93
C PRO A 159 -23.41 -10.18 14.20
N ILE A 160 -22.57 -9.17 14.36
CA ILE A 160 -22.60 -8.20 15.46
C ILE A 160 -22.53 -6.81 14.83
N PRO A 161 -23.56 -5.93 14.98
CA PRO A 161 -23.46 -4.55 14.58
C PRO A 161 -22.30 -3.91 15.34
N GLN A 162 -21.21 -3.59 14.64
CA GLN A 162 -20.13 -2.84 15.25
C GLN A 162 -20.64 -1.41 15.51
N PRO A 163 -20.60 -0.93 16.76
CA PRO A 163 -20.94 0.45 17.04
C PRO A 163 -19.98 1.34 16.24
N SER A 164 -20.48 2.44 15.69
CA SER A 164 -19.60 3.43 15.07
C SER A 164 -18.49 3.81 16.05
N PRO A 165 -17.29 4.24 15.61
CA PRO A 165 -16.23 4.68 16.50
C PRO A 165 -16.70 5.72 17.54
N ILE A 166 -17.65 6.57 17.17
CA ILE A 166 -18.29 7.55 18.05
C ILE A 166 -19.15 6.85 19.12
N GLN A 167 -19.95 5.86 18.74
CA GLN A 167 -20.79 5.09 19.68
C GLN A 167 -19.93 4.25 20.64
N ALA A 168 -18.82 3.68 20.17
CA ALA A 168 -17.86 2.98 21.00
C ALA A 168 -17.22 3.91 22.04
N LEU A 169 -16.80 5.12 21.64
CA LEU A 169 -16.27 6.15 22.54
C LEU A 169 -17.31 6.60 23.58
N VAL A 170 -18.54 6.86 23.16
CA VAL A 170 -19.61 7.28 24.08
C VAL A 170 -19.94 6.16 25.08
N SER A 171 -19.92 4.90 24.66
CA SER A 171 -20.13 3.75 25.54
C SER A 171 -19.03 3.63 26.60
N VAL A 172 -17.75 3.80 26.21
CA VAL A 172 -16.61 3.77 27.13
C VAL A 172 -16.65 4.95 28.11
N MET A 173 -16.94 6.15 27.62
CA MET A 173 -17.06 7.34 28.48
C MET A 173 -18.23 7.24 29.45
N GLY A 174 -19.36 6.65 29.03
CA GLY A 174 -20.52 6.43 29.91
C GLY A 174 -20.31 5.42 31.04
N THR A 175 -19.32 4.52 30.89
CA THR A 175 -18.91 3.59 31.97
C THR A 175 -17.90 4.17 32.94
N CYS A 176 -17.19 5.24 32.57
CA CYS A 176 -16.20 5.92 33.44
C CYS A 176 -16.80 7.00 34.30
N ILE A 177 -18.10 7.32 34.20
CA ILE A 177 -18.78 8.41 34.91
C ILE A 177 -19.75 7.86 36.00
N ARG A 178 -19.64 6.59 36.35
CA ARG A 178 -20.41 6.00 37.45
C ARG A 178 -19.51 5.68 38.64
#